data_9525ae269f3978503fbc22842d4829ee
#
_entry.id   9525ae269f3978503fbc22842d4829ee
#
_cell.length_a   1.000
_cell.length_b   1.000
_cell.length_c   1.000
_cell.angle_alpha   90.00
_cell.angle_beta   90.00
_cell.angle_gamma   90.00
#
_symmetry.space_group_name_H-M   'P 1'
#
loop_
_entity.id
_entity.type
_entity.pdbx_description
1 polymer ?
#
loop_
_entity_poly.entity_id
_entity_poly.type
_entity_poly.pdbx_seq_one_letter_code
_entity_poly.pdbx_strand_id
1 'polypeptide(L)'
;MEKMIPFIRVMEDGDIEKLDGMVDAFLLEENPDEQYGLADLLTEYGFIQEAIKTLEHLNFLFPEEDQLKIDLAQLFLELNKEDDALEMLSNIEKNSESYPQALLTLADYYQMIGLYEVAEHKIEEAIALLPGEPLLQYAKGELLFETGRYLEAARLMEDLLASKSELQGVDLSLKIAEIYSAGAAYEEAIPYYTEALQKEAAPEVLFQAGYAFFQVRQYETAAKHLNHLLEIDPDFFSGYMLLAETYAMLEKNEEALSAITDGIARDEFEKEYYLFAGKISLKLGRVKEAEGFLQEAIALDPEYMDAIYILSSLFSQEEMDEELIDLYETLKQEQFEMSSMYPLLASAYERLEMYEKAYEFYKLAYTEHKEDAAFLEKYLYFLLEDGKREEAREIILILQELQPENSEWFDMME
;
A
#
# COMPACT_ATOMS: atom_id res chain seq x y z
N MET A 1 -3.09 -32.67 -28.44
CA MET A 1 -3.29 -32.91 -27.01
C MET A 1 -2.86 -34.31 -26.53
N GLU A 2 -3.26 -35.43 -27.15
CA GLU A 2 -2.82 -36.76 -26.64
C GLU A 2 -1.30 -36.95 -26.61
N LYS A 3 -0.55 -36.40 -27.58
CA LYS A 3 0.91 -36.44 -27.63
C LYS A 3 1.63 -35.60 -26.59
N MET A 4 0.95 -34.60 -26.00
CA MET A 4 1.50 -33.72 -24.98
C MET A 4 1.38 -34.30 -23.55
N ILE A 5 0.50 -35.27 -23.32
CA ILE A 5 0.30 -35.91 -22.02
C ILE A 5 1.60 -36.46 -21.40
N PRO A 6 2.50 -37.13 -22.16
CA PRO A 6 3.76 -37.60 -21.58
C PRO A 6 4.68 -36.48 -21.12
N PHE A 7 4.69 -35.33 -21.83
CA PHE A 7 5.46 -34.15 -21.45
C PHE A 7 4.92 -33.54 -20.15
N ILE A 8 3.60 -33.36 -20.04
CA ILE A 8 2.96 -32.84 -18.84
C ILE A 8 3.35 -33.64 -17.59
N ARG A 9 3.29 -34.97 -17.67
CA ARG A 9 3.69 -35.83 -16.54
C ARG A 9 5.14 -35.67 -16.14
N VAL A 10 6.05 -35.54 -17.09
CA VAL A 10 7.49 -35.39 -16.81
C VAL A 10 7.78 -34.00 -16.25
N MET A 11 7.06 -32.96 -16.69
CA MET A 11 7.13 -31.62 -16.16
C MET A 11 6.61 -31.57 -14.71
N GLU A 12 5.47 -32.20 -14.42
CA GLU A 12 4.92 -32.34 -13.07
C GLU A 12 5.86 -33.13 -12.13
N ASP A 13 6.56 -34.14 -12.63
CA ASP A 13 7.55 -34.93 -11.90
C ASP A 13 8.89 -34.17 -11.68
N GLY A 14 9.15 -33.09 -12.43
CA GLY A 14 10.37 -32.26 -12.34
C GLY A 14 11.63 -32.95 -12.89
N ASP A 15 11.50 -33.96 -13.75
CA ASP A 15 12.62 -34.72 -14.34
C ASP A 15 13.14 -34.01 -15.60
N ILE A 16 13.99 -32.97 -15.40
CA ILE A 16 14.52 -32.11 -16.46
C ILE A 16 15.35 -32.90 -17.49
N GLU A 17 16.20 -33.85 -17.04
CA GLU A 17 17.04 -34.64 -17.98
C GLU A 17 16.18 -35.50 -18.93
N LYS A 18 15.12 -36.07 -18.41
CA LYS A 18 14.18 -36.86 -19.20
C LYS A 18 13.36 -35.96 -20.13
N LEU A 19 12.96 -34.77 -19.66
CA LEU A 19 12.23 -33.81 -20.49
C LEU A 19 13.06 -33.37 -21.69
N ASP A 20 14.32 -32.98 -21.49
CA ASP A 20 15.22 -32.55 -22.54
C ASP A 20 15.42 -33.65 -23.62
N GLY A 21 15.63 -34.93 -23.19
CA GLY A 21 15.71 -36.04 -24.10
C GLY A 21 14.40 -36.30 -24.87
N MET A 22 13.24 -36.07 -24.26
CA MET A 22 11.95 -36.19 -24.95
C MET A 22 11.75 -35.06 -25.96
N VAL A 23 12.14 -33.81 -25.61
CA VAL A 23 12.10 -32.67 -26.55
C VAL A 23 12.97 -32.96 -27.75
N ASP A 24 14.22 -33.40 -27.58
CA ASP A 24 15.10 -33.76 -28.69
C ASP A 24 14.50 -34.82 -29.63
N ALA A 25 13.90 -35.86 -29.08
CA ALA A 25 13.26 -36.88 -29.88
C ALA A 25 12.05 -36.37 -30.67
N PHE A 26 11.26 -35.50 -30.01
CA PHE A 26 10.06 -34.91 -30.62
C PHE A 26 10.39 -33.97 -31.79
N LEU A 27 11.47 -33.17 -31.63
CA LEU A 27 11.94 -32.26 -32.69
C LEU A 27 12.41 -33.00 -33.94
N LEU A 28 12.82 -34.28 -33.84
CA LEU A 28 13.26 -35.07 -34.97
C LEU A 28 12.12 -35.74 -35.77
N GLU A 29 11.00 -36.03 -35.12
CA GLU A 29 9.96 -36.92 -35.70
C GLU A 29 8.62 -36.20 -35.95
N GLU A 30 8.32 -35.09 -35.28
CA GLU A 30 7.00 -34.48 -35.32
C GLU A 30 6.90 -33.31 -36.32
N ASN A 31 5.67 -32.92 -36.63
CA ASN A 31 5.43 -31.82 -37.57
C ASN A 31 5.61 -30.46 -36.86
N PRO A 32 5.90 -29.37 -37.62
CA PRO A 32 6.17 -28.06 -37.07
C PRO A 32 5.04 -27.50 -36.20
N ASP A 33 3.78 -27.70 -36.54
CA ASP A 33 2.63 -27.21 -35.77
C ASP A 33 2.56 -27.86 -34.38
N GLU A 34 2.90 -29.19 -34.32
CA GLU A 34 2.96 -29.91 -33.04
C GLU A 34 4.17 -29.48 -32.20
N GLN A 35 5.30 -29.18 -32.85
CA GLN A 35 6.50 -28.63 -32.16
C GLN A 35 6.23 -27.25 -31.61
N TYR A 36 5.53 -26.37 -32.33
CA TYR A 36 5.12 -25.05 -31.83
C TYR A 36 4.18 -25.19 -30.62
N GLY A 37 3.17 -26.07 -30.71
CA GLY A 37 2.31 -26.36 -29.59
C GLY A 37 3.04 -26.98 -28.38
N LEU A 38 4.17 -27.65 -28.58
CA LEU A 38 5.03 -28.08 -27.47
C LEU A 38 5.77 -26.89 -26.84
N ALA A 39 6.26 -25.94 -27.65
CA ALA A 39 6.92 -24.75 -27.15
C ALA A 39 5.97 -23.92 -26.27
N ASP A 40 4.71 -23.73 -26.71
CA ASP A 40 3.67 -23.07 -25.94
C ASP A 40 3.44 -23.75 -24.57
N LEU A 41 3.30 -25.09 -24.61
CA LEU A 41 3.12 -25.87 -23.38
C LEU A 41 4.32 -25.78 -22.42
N LEU A 42 5.54 -25.84 -22.95
CA LEU A 42 6.75 -25.69 -22.14
C LEU A 42 6.84 -24.32 -21.49
N THR A 43 6.45 -23.27 -22.22
CA THR A 43 6.36 -21.90 -21.70
C THR A 43 5.32 -21.79 -20.57
N GLU A 44 4.12 -22.35 -20.78
CA GLU A 44 3.05 -22.34 -19.78
C GLU A 44 3.46 -23.03 -18.46
N TYR A 45 4.25 -24.10 -18.55
CA TYR A 45 4.77 -24.82 -17.39
C TYR A 45 6.10 -24.25 -16.83
N GLY A 46 6.63 -23.17 -17.42
CA GLY A 46 7.85 -22.48 -16.94
C GLY A 46 9.18 -23.15 -17.37
N PHE A 47 9.16 -24.09 -18.32
CA PHE A 47 10.36 -24.73 -18.89
C PHE A 47 10.91 -23.89 -20.03
N ILE A 48 11.33 -22.66 -19.72
CA ILE A 48 11.68 -21.63 -20.70
C ILE A 48 12.87 -22.01 -21.58
N GLN A 49 13.86 -22.74 -21.04
CA GLN A 49 15.04 -23.15 -21.81
C GLN A 49 14.68 -24.18 -22.88
N GLU A 50 13.84 -25.16 -22.57
CA GLU A 50 13.34 -26.18 -23.48
C GLU A 50 12.38 -25.57 -24.52
N ALA A 51 11.60 -24.54 -24.13
CA ALA A 51 10.78 -23.76 -25.05
C ALA A 51 11.64 -23.01 -26.07
N ILE A 52 12.68 -22.28 -25.61
CA ILE A 52 13.65 -21.61 -26.50
C ILE A 52 14.29 -22.62 -27.48
N LYS A 53 14.79 -23.76 -26.99
CA LYS A 53 15.39 -24.80 -27.81
C LYS A 53 14.43 -25.26 -28.92
N THR A 54 13.16 -25.41 -28.60
CA THR A 54 12.12 -25.82 -29.54
C THR A 54 11.85 -24.71 -30.57
N LEU A 55 11.73 -23.47 -30.16
CA LEU A 55 11.51 -22.33 -31.05
C LEU A 55 12.74 -22.00 -31.90
N GLU A 56 13.96 -22.15 -31.39
CA GLU A 56 15.22 -22.01 -32.17
C GLU A 56 15.29 -23.06 -33.29
N HIS A 57 14.89 -24.31 -33.00
CA HIS A 57 14.81 -25.34 -34.01
C HIS A 57 13.79 -24.96 -35.11
N LEU A 58 12.61 -24.49 -34.74
CA LEU A 58 11.59 -24.04 -35.69
C LEU A 58 12.07 -22.81 -36.49
N ASN A 59 12.69 -21.81 -35.83
CA ASN A 59 13.20 -20.63 -36.51
C ASN A 59 14.34 -20.95 -37.49
N PHE A 60 15.13 -22.00 -37.22
CA PHE A 60 16.13 -22.50 -38.17
C PHE A 60 15.48 -23.13 -39.40
N LEU A 61 14.37 -23.86 -39.24
CA LEU A 61 13.63 -24.46 -40.34
C LEU A 61 12.79 -23.44 -41.13
N PHE A 62 12.26 -22.44 -40.47
CA PHE A 62 11.34 -21.43 -41.01
C PHE A 62 11.80 -20.01 -40.69
N PRO A 63 12.96 -19.56 -41.23
CA PRO A 63 13.54 -18.27 -40.88
C PRO A 63 12.71 -17.07 -41.35
N GLU A 64 11.77 -17.26 -42.24
CA GLU A 64 10.86 -16.21 -42.72
C GLU A 64 9.59 -16.07 -41.85
N GLU A 65 9.41 -16.94 -40.85
CA GLU A 65 8.27 -16.88 -39.93
C GLU A 65 8.59 -15.94 -38.77
N ASP A 66 8.21 -14.66 -38.90
CA ASP A 66 8.56 -13.62 -37.96
C ASP A 66 7.94 -13.81 -36.57
N GLN A 67 6.82 -14.56 -36.47
CA GLN A 67 6.21 -14.87 -35.17
C GLN A 67 7.19 -15.65 -34.27
N LEU A 68 7.95 -16.58 -34.82
CA LEU A 68 8.95 -17.37 -34.07
C LEU A 68 10.04 -16.48 -33.46
N LYS A 69 10.42 -15.40 -34.17
CA LYS A 69 11.40 -14.42 -33.67
C LYS A 69 10.85 -13.60 -32.53
N ILE A 70 9.55 -13.26 -32.58
CA ILE A 70 8.86 -12.52 -31.50
C ILE A 70 8.77 -13.39 -30.25
N ASP A 71 8.31 -14.63 -30.41
CA ASP A 71 8.17 -15.57 -29.29
C ASP A 71 9.53 -15.87 -28.64
N LEU A 72 10.58 -16.08 -29.46
CA LEU A 72 11.96 -16.21 -28.95
C LEU A 72 12.41 -14.96 -28.18
N ALA A 73 12.15 -13.77 -28.71
CA ALA A 73 12.52 -12.53 -28.05
C ALA A 73 11.83 -12.38 -26.68
N GLN A 74 10.56 -12.71 -26.57
CA GLN A 74 9.83 -12.70 -25.31
C GLN A 74 10.48 -13.64 -24.28
N LEU A 75 10.77 -14.90 -24.68
CA LEU A 75 11.43 -15.85 -23.78
C LEU A 75 12.87 -15.46 -23.42
N PHE A 76 13.61 -14.82 -24.33
CA PHE A 76 14.92 -14.28 -24.02
C PHE A 76 14.84 -13.15 -22.99
N LEU A 77 13.84 -12.26 -23.08
CA LEU A 77 13.59 -11.21 -22.08
C LEU A 77 13.27 -11.80 -20.70
N GLU A 78 12.47 -12.85 -20.61
CA GLU A 78 12.21 -13.56 -19.35
C GLU A 78 13.49 -14.11 -18.69
N LEU A 79 14.47 -14.52 -19.51
CA LEU A 79 15.77 -14.99 -19.04
C LEU A 79 16.81 -13.88 -18.85
N ASN A 80 16.44 -12.61 -18.98
CA ASN A 80 17.34 -11.44 -18.95
C ASN A 80 18.46 -11.52 -20.01
N LYS A 81 18.17 -12.13 -21.18
CA LYS A 81 19.06 -12.19 -22.33
C LYS A 81 18.68 -11.11 -23.36
N GLU A 82 18.87 -9.86 -22.95
CA GLU A 82 18.41 -8.68 -23.70
C GLU A 82 19.02 -8.60 -25.11
N ASP A 83 20.32 -8.86 -25.25
CA ASP A 83 21.01 -8.80 -26.55
C ASP A 83 20.42 -9.80 -27.54
N ASP A 84 20.15 -11.04 -27.10
CA ASP A 84 19.55 -12.09 -27.93
C ASP A 84 18.13 -11.70 -28.36
N ALA A 85 17.33 -11.14 -27.44
CA ALA A 85 15.99 -10.67 -27.73
C ALA A 85 15.98 -9.54 -28.78
N LEU A 86 16.83 -8.53 -28.58
CA LEU A 86 16.96 -7.41 -29.50
C LEU A 86 17.46 -7.86 -30.88
N GLU A 87 18.35 -8.85 -30.96
CA GLU A 87 18.80 -9.45 -32.22
C GLU A 87 17.60 -10.06 -32.96
N MET A 88 16.76 -10.89 -32.29
CA MET A 88 15.57 -11.49 -32.90
C MET A 88 14.63 -10.41 -33.44
N LEU A 89 14.29 -9.40 -32.64
CA LEU A 89 13.37 -8.34 -33.05
C LEU A 89 13.92 -7.44 -34.17
N SER A 90 15.23 -7.21 -34.21
CA SER A 90 15.88 -6.41 -35.25
C SER A 90 15.89 -7.08 -36.62
N ASN A 91 15.77 -8.40 -36.66
CA ASN A 91 15.70 -9.19 -37.87
C ASN A 91 14.30 -9.23 -38.55
N ILE A 92 13.29 -8.56 -37.94
CA ILE A 92 11.95 -8.45 -38.50
C ILE A 92 11.89 -7.21 -39.40
N GLU A 93 11.52 -7.41 -40.66
CA GLU A 93 11.42 -6.31 -41.61
C GLU A 93 10.21 -5.40 -41.34
N LYS A 94 10.36 -4.09 -41.60
CA LYS A 94 9.29 -3.09 -41.38
C LYS A 94 8.02 -3.29 -42.20
N ASN A 95 8.09 -4.06 -43.28
CA ASN A 95 6.97 -4.42 -44.14
C ASN A 95 6.31 -5.74 -43.75
N SER A 96 6.82 -6.42 -42.73
CA SER A 96 6.21 -7.63 -42.19
C SER A 96 4.87 -7.35 -41.51
N GLU A 97 3.92 -8.27 -41.66
CA GLU A 97 2.64 -8.22 -40.96
C GLU A 97 2.82 -8.33 -39.44
N SER A 98 3.90 -8.98 -38.97
CA SER A 98 4.24 -9.15 -37.56
C SER A 98 5.04 -7.96 -36.98
N TYR A 99 5.44 -6.95 -37.80
CA TYR A 99 6.25 -5.83 -37.32
C TYR A 99 5.57 -4.99 -36.23
N PRO A 100 4.23 -4.72 -36.27
CA PRO A 100 3.56 -4.01 -35.16
C PRO A 100 3.64 -4.78 -33.83
N GLN A 101 3.59 -6.11 -33.85
CA GLN A 101 3.75 -6.93 -32.65
C GLN A 101 5.19 -6.90 -32.14
N ALA A 102 6.19 -6.94 -33.04
CA ALA A 102 7.58 -6.75 -32.66
C ALA A 102 7.84 -5.39 -31.99
N LEU A 103 7.19 -4.32 -32.49
CA LEU A 103 7.24 -3.00 -31.85
C LEU A 103 6.62 -3.02 -30.46
N LEU A 104 5.54 -3.76 -30.24
CA LEU A 104 4.93 -3.92 -28.92
C LEU A 104 5.87 -4.64 -27.95
N THR A 105 6.47 -5.76 -28.38
CA THR A 105 7.47 -6.46 -27.57
C THR A 105 8.70 -5.60 -27.25
N LEU A 106 9.13 -4.74 -28.19
CA LEU A 106 10.18 -3.73 -27.92
C LEU A 106 9.70 -2.67 -26.91
N ALA A 107 8.45 -2.27 -26.97
CA ALA A 107 7.89 -1.31 -26.01
C ALA A 107 7.86 -1.92 -24.60
N ASP A 108 7.41 -3.16 -24.47
CA ASP A 108 7.41 -3.89 -23.18
C ASP A 108 8.83 -3.98 -22.59
N TYR A 109 9.82 -4.30 -23.43
CA TYR A 109 11.23 -4.29 -23.02
C TYR A 109 11.68 -2.92 -22.53
N TYR A 110 11.41 -1.83 -23.28
CA TYR A 110 11.82 -0.50 -22.88
C TYR A 110 11.10 0.00 -21.63
N GLN A 111 9.85 -0.40 -21.44
CA GLN A 111 9.08 -0.14 -20.23
C GLN A 111 9.71 -0.85 -19.01
N MET A 112 10.07 -2.12 -19.15
CA MET A 112 10.71 -2.92 -18.11
C MET A 112 12.04 -2.30 -17.63
N ILE A 113 12.83 -1.69 -18.52
CA ILE A 113 14.08 -1.00 -18.17
C ILE A 113 13.92 0.49 -17.87
N GLY A 114 12.66 0.98 -17.74
CA GLY A 114 12.33 2.37 -17.36
C GLY A 114 12.55 3.42 -18.46
N LEU A 115 12.71 3.00 -19.70
CA LEU A 115 12.86 3.92 -20.87
C LEU A 115 11.48 4.23 -21.48
N TYR A 116 10.58 4.80 -20.69
CA TYR A 116 9.17 5.03 -21.02
C TYR A 116 8.94 5.87 -22.29
N GLU A 117 9.76 6.89 -22.54
CA GLU A 117 9.66 7.70 -23.75
C GLU A 117 9.94 6.90 -25.02
N VAL A 118 10.88 5.94 -24.93
CA VAL A 118 11.19 5.05 -26.05
C VAL A 118 10.08 4.04 -26.23
N ALA A 119 9.53 3.48 -25.15
CA ALA A 119 8.39 2.60 -25.18
C ALA A 119 7.17 3.27 -25.83
N GLU A 120 6.83 4.50 -25.42
CA GLU A 120 5.73 5.27 -26.02
C GLU A 120 5.92 5.47 -27.52
N HIS A 121 7.15 5.79 -27.96
CA HIS A 121 7.43 5.94 -29.39
C HIS A 121 7.22 4.64 -30.15
N LYS A 122 7.60 3.49 -29.57
CA LYS A 122 7.38 2.18 -30.22
C LYS A 122 5.90 1.83 -30.35
N ILE A 123 5.11 2.10 -29.32
CA ILE A 123 3.65 1.89 -29.36
C ILE A 123 3.03 2.82 -30.41
N GLU A 124 3.44 4.09 -30.48
CA GLU A 124 2.94 5.04 -31.46
C GLU A 124 3.31 4.65 -32.91
N GLU A 125 4.51 4.12 -33.14
CA GLU A 125 4.90 3.57 -34.42
C GLU A 125 4.01 2.37 -34.80
N ALA A 126 3.69 1.48 -33.85
CA ALA A 126 2.77 0.36 -34.07
C ALA A 126 1.33 0.83 -34.37
N ILE A 127 0.81 1.79 -33.62
CA ILE A 127 -0.52 2.40 -33.84
C ILE A 127 -0.62 3.06 -35.23
N ALA A 128 0.47 3.70 -35.69
CA ALA A 128 0.48 4.31 -37.03
C ALA A 128 0.40 3.27 -38.15
N LEU A 129 0.91 2.06 -37.92
CA LEU A 129 0.82 0.94 -38.86
C LEU A 129 -0.54 0.24 -38.82
N LEU A 130 -1.12 0.07 -37.65
CA LEU A 130 -2.43 -0.56 -37.41
C LEU A 130 -3.35 0.38 -36.62
N PRO A 131 -3.91 1.42 -37.30
CA PRO A 131 -4.80 2.36 -36.63
C PRO A 131 -6.09 1.65 -36.18
N GLY A 132 -6.42 1.83 -34.89
CA GLY A 132 -7.65 1.28 -34.31
C GLY A 132 -7.53 -0.17 -33.82
N GLU A 133 -6.33 -0.75 -33.79
CA GLU A 133 -6.09 -2.04 -33.14
C GLU A 133 -6.26 -1.90 -31.63
N PRO A 134 -7.26 -2.59 -31.00
CA PRO A 134 -7.58 -2.37 -29.60
C PRO A 134 -6.41 -2.71 -28.64
N LEU A 135 -5.63 -3.73 -28.95
CA LEU A 135 -4.50 -4.16 -28.13
C LEU A 135 -3.41 -3.07 -28.04
N LEU A 136 -3.12 -2.39 -29.16
CA LEU A 136 -2.13 -1.31 -29.19
C LEU A 136 -2.62 -0.07 -28.42
N GLN A 137 -3.92 0.23 -28.49
CA GLN A 137 -4.51 1.31 -27.71
C GLN A 137 -4.51 0.97 -26.23
N TYR A 138 -4.79 -0.28 -25.87
CA TYR A 138 -4.70 -0.75 -24.51
C TYR A 138 -3.27 -0.65 -23.96
N ALA A 139 -2.28 -1.13 -24.70
CA ALA A 139 -0.87 -1.02 -24.32
C ALA A 139 -0.43 0.44 -24.11
N LYS A 140 -0.90 1.36 -24.98
CA LYS A 140 -0.66 2.81 -24.75
C LYS A 140 -1.31 3.29 -23.46
N GLY A 141 -2.51 2.86 -23.15
CA GLY A 141 -3.21 3.20 -21.92
C GLY A 141 -2.49 2.69 -20.67
N GLU A 142 -1.96 1.47 -20.72
CA GLU A 142 -1.15 0.91 -19.63
C GLU A 142 0.12 1.72 -19.40
N LEU A 143 0.85 2.06 -20.47
CA LEU A 143 2.05 2.89 -20.37
C LEU A 143 1.75 4.28 -19.79
N LEU A 144 0.63 4.90 -20.20
CA LEU A 144 0.18 6.18 -19.67
C LEU A 144 -0.17 6.07 -18.17
N PHE A 145 -0.79 4.97 -17.77
CA PHE A 145 -1.10 4.68 -16.37
C PHE A 145 0.17 4.55 -15.54
N GLU A 146 1.12 3.74 -15.98
CA GLU A 146 2.39 3.51 -15.29
C GLU A 146 3.24 4.80 -15.15
N THR A 147 3.18 5.66 -16.16
CA THR A 147 3.86 6.96 -16.15
C THR A 147 3.10 8.06 -15.39
N GLY A 148 1.98 7.74 -14.73
CA GLY A 148 1.19 8.66 -13.92
C GLY A 148 0.33 9.64 -14.74
N ARG A 149 0.18 9.41 -16.03
CA ARG A 149 -0.67 10.22 -16.93
C ARG A 149 -2.13 9.71 -16.88
N TYR A 150 -2.68 9.63 -15.67
CA TYR A 150 -3.96 8.98 -15.38
C TYR A 150 -5.13 9.47 -16.22
N LEU A 151 -5.27 10.78 -16.41
CA LEU A 151 -6.38 11.33 -17.18
C LEU A 151 -6.33 10.95 -18.66
N GLU A 152 -5.13 10.86 -19.24
CA GLU A 152 -4.94 10.43 -20.63
C GLU A 152 -5.19 8.94 -20.77
N ALA A 153 -4.69 8.15 -19.82
CA ALA A 153 -4.94 6.72 -19.74
C ALA A 153 -6.45 6.41 -19.63
N ALA A 154 -7.16 7.06 -18.70
CA ALA A 154 -8.59 6.88 -18.51
C ALA A 154 -9.39 7.17 -19.78
N ARG A 155 -9.14 8.31 -20.43
CA ARG A 155 -9.83 8.67 -21.70
C ARG A 155 -9.61 7.63 -22.80
N LEU A 156 -8.40 7.13 -22.92
CA LEU A 156 -8.08 6.11 -23.93
C LEU A 156 -8.82 4.79 -23.65
N MET A 157 -8.88 4.38 -22.38
CA MET A 157 -9.63 3.19 -21.98
C MET A 157 -11.15 3.38 -22.11
N GLU A 158 -11.67 4.59 -21.85
CA GLU A 158 -13.08 4.94 -22.09
C GLU A 158 -13.44 4.85 -23.58
N ASP A 159 -12.57 5.34 -24.48
CA ASP A 159 -12.76 5.23 -25.92
C ASP A 159 -12.76 3.75 -26.36
N LEU A 160 -11.91 2.91 -25.79
CA LEU A 160 -11.91 1.47 -26.02
C LEU A 160 -13.22 0.82 -25.53
N LEU A 161 -13.65 1.13 -24.33
CA LEU A 161 -14.92 0.63 -23.79
C LEU A 161 -16.13 1.06 -24.64
N ALA A 162 -16.16 2.33 -25.08
CA ALA A 162 -17.22 2.86 -25.93
C ALA A 162 -17.28 2.20 -27.33
N SER A 163 -16.14 1.83 -27.88
CA SER A 163 -16.03 1.12 -29.14
C SER A 163 -16.50 -0.33 -29.07
N LYS A 164 -16.83 -0.84 -27.85
CA LYS A 164 -17.14 -2.25 -27.56
C LYS A 164 -16.04 -3.21 -28.01
N SER A 165 -14.80 -2.75 -27.93
CA SER A 165 -13.64 -3.57 -28.20
C SER A 165 -13.54 -4.66 -27.13
N GLU A 166 -13.58 -5.90 -27.55
CA GLU A 166 -13.34 -7.02 -26.66
C GLU A 166 -11.83 -7.29 -26.59
N LEU A 167 -11.26 -7.10 -25.41
CA LEU A 167 -9.92 -7.53 -25.07
C LEU A 167 -10.04 -8.79 -24.21
N GLN A 168 -9.52 -9.89 -24.71
CA GLN A 168 -9.67 -11.19 -24.05
C GLN A 168 -9.04 -11.15 -22.65
N GLY A 169 -9.83 -11.47 -21.62
CA GLY A 169 -9.36 -11.51 -20.23
C GLY A 169 -9.22 -10.15 -19.53
N VAL A 170 -9.63 -9.03 -20.18
CA VAL A 170 -9.53 -7.69 -19.61
C VAL A 170 -10.91 -7.13 -19.29
N ASP A 171 -11.18 -6.76 -18.04
CA ASP A 171 -12.34 -5.93 -17.67
C ASP A 171 -11.96 -4.44 -17.76
N LEU A 172 -12.32 -3.81 -18.88
CA LEU A 172 -12.03 -2.39 -19.12
C LEU A 172 -12.70 -1.48 -18.09
N SER A 173 -13.88 -1.85 -17.55
CA SER A 173 -14.55 -1.04 -16.53
C SER A 173 -13.73 -1.05 -15.24
N LEU A 174 -13.25 -2.22 -14.81
CA LEU A 174 -12.36 -2.32 -13.65
C LEU A 174 -11.06 -1.53 -13.88
N LYS A 175 -10.45 -1.66 -15.04
CA LYS A 175 -9.21 -0.95 -15.38
C LYS A 175 -9.37 0.57 -15.35
N ILE A 176 -10.47 1.10 -15.89
CA ILE A 176 -10.78 2.54 -15.83
C ILE A 176 -10.95 3.00 -14.37
N ALA A 177 -11.67 2.21 -13.56
CA ALA A 177 -11.83 2.51 -12.14
C ALA A 177 -10.50 2.59 -11.38
N GLU A 178 -9.59 1.64 -11.65
CA GLU A 178 -8.23 1.62 -11.08
C GLU A 178 -7.42 2.86 -11.50
N ILE A 179 -7.47 3.21 -12.78
CA ILE A 179 -6.76 4.39 -13.32
C ILE A 179 -7.26 5.67 -12.64
N TYR A 180 -8.57 5.88 -12.55
CA TYR A 180 -9.14 7.04 -11.88
C TYR A 180 -8.79 7.06 -10.38
N SER A 181 -8.85 5.91 -9.72
CA SER A 181 -8.49 5.81 -8.29
C SER A 181 -7.02 6.13 -8.04
N ALA A 182 -6.11 5.66 -8.89
CA ALA A 182 -4.69 5.98 -8.81
C ALA A 182 -4.42 7.48 -9.01
N GLY A 183 -5.23 8.13 -9.84
CA GLY A 183 -5.23 9.58 -10.03
C GLY A 183 -6.00 10.36 -8.95
N ALA A 184 -6.47 9.70 -7.88
CA ALA A 184 -7.33 10.26 -6.83
C ALA A 184 -8.66 10.87 -7.34
N ALA A 185 -9.11 10.48 -8.53
CA ALA A 185 -10.37 10.88 -9.15
C ALA A 185 -11.47 9.84 -8.78
N TYR A 186 -11.76 9.74 -7.48
CA TYR A 186 -12.63 8.68 -6.95
C TYR A 186 -14.09 8.83 -7.37
N GLU A 187 -14.57 10.06 -7.58
CA GLU A 187 -15.94 10.30 -8.06
C GLU A 187 -16.14 9.70 -9.45
N GLU A 188 -15.14 9.83 -10.32
CA GLU A 188 -15.11 9.27 -11.66
C GLU A 188 -14.93 7.74 -11.66
N ALA A 189 -14.20 7.19 -10.68
CA ALA A 189 -13.97 5.75 -10.54
C ALA A 189 -15.25 4.97 -10.15
N ILE A 190 -16.10 5.54 -9.31
CA ILE A 190 -17.28 4.88 -8.71
C ILE A 190 -18.22 4.23 -9.72
N PRO A 191 -18.63 4.90 -10.83
CA PRO A 191 -19.50 4.27 -11.82
C PRO A 191 -18.90 2.97 -12.40
N TYR A 192 -17.61 2.95 -12.63
CA TYR A 192 -16.89 1.81 -13.21
C TYR A 192 -16.71 0.67 -12.20
N TYR A 193 -16.39 0.96 -10.94
CA TYR A 193 -16.43 -0.06 -9.88
C TYR A 193 -17.83 -0.67 -9.74
N THR A 194 -18.87 0.17 -9.82
CA THR A 194 -20.26 -0.32 -9.72
C THR A 194 -20.58 -1.26 -10.89
N GLU A 195 -20.08 -0.96 -12.09
CA GLU A 195 -20.25 -1.84 -13.27
C GLU A 195 -19.47 -3.14 -13.12
N ALA A 196 -18.19 -3.08 -12.68
CA ALA A 196 -17.36 -4.25 -12.47
C ALA A 196 -17.97 -5.20 -11.43
N LEU A 197 -18.48 -4.67 -10.31
CA LEU A 197 -19.12 -5.45 -9.25
C LEU A 197 -20.45 -6.09 -9.66
N GLN A 198 -21.11 -5.61 -10.74
CA GLN A 198 -22.30 -6.31 -11.30
C GLN A 198 -21.91 -7.59 -12.06
N LYS A 199 -20.66 -7.67 -12.55
CA LYS A 199 -20.14 -8.84 -13.26
C LYS A 199 -19.63 -9.88 -12.25
N GLU A 200 -18.77 -9.44 -11.34
CA GLU A 200 -18.15 -10.28 -10.32
C GLU A 200 -17.85 -9.45 -9.06
N ALA A 201 -18.25 -9.97 -7.90
CA ALA A 201 -17.97 -9.35 -6.61
C ALA A 201 -16.65 -9.92 -6.03
N ALA A 202 -15.53 -9.68 -6.71
CA ALA A 202 -14.22 -10.09 -6.21
C ALA A 202 -13.82 -9.28 -4.96
N PRO A 203 -13.14 -9.89 -3.97
CA PRO A 203 -12.74 -9.22 -2.72
C PRO A 203 -11.94 -7.93 -2.97
N GLU A 204 -10.98 -7.96 -3.87
CA GLU A 204 -10.13 -6.81 -4.20
C GLU A 204 -10.95 -5.65 -4.78
N VAL A 205 -11.93 -5.95 -5.64
CA VAL A 205 -12.81 -4.93 -6.24
C VAL A 205 -13.74 -4.33 -5.20
N LEU A 206 -14.25 -5.15 -4.26
CA LEU A 206 -15.07 -4.68 -3.14
C LEU A 206 -14.28 -3.75 -2.22
N PHE A 207 -13.02 -4.07 -1.94
CA PHE A 207 -12.14 -3.22 -1.15
C PHE A 207 -11.88 -1.87 -1.84
N GLN A 208 -11.48 -1.91 -3.11
CA GLN A 208 -11.19 -0.70 -3.90
C GLN A 208 -12.43 0.19 -4.04
N ALA A 209 -13.59 -0.41 -4.32
CA ALA A 209 -14.86 0.32 -4.34
C ALA A 209 -15.18 0.93 -2.97
N GLY A 210 -15.07 0.15 -1.90
CA GLY A 210 -15.25 0.61 -0.52
C GLY A 210 -14.36 1.80 -0.20
N TYR A 211 -13.08 1.73 -0.58
CA TYR A 211 -12.12 2.82 -0.42
C TYR A 211 -12.50 4.06 -1.25
N ALA A 212 -12.89 3.90 -2.51
CA ALA A 212 -13.33 5.02 -3.35
C ALA A 212 -14.56 5.72 -2.75
N PHE A 213 -15.57 4.96 -2.30
CA PHE A 213 -16.73 5.52 -1.60
C PHE A 213 -16.37 6.22 -0.28
N PHE A 214 -15.39 5.70 0.46
CA PHE A 214 -14.86 6.34 1.66
C PHE A 214 -14.22 7.70 1.33
N GLN A 215 -13.39 7.78 0.29
CA GLN A 215 -12.72 9.01 -0.13
C GLN A 215 -13.70 10.11 -0.55
N VAL A 216 -14.80 9.75 -1.21
CA VAL A 216 -15.86 10.71 -1.57
C VAL A 216 -16.90 10.91 -0.44
N ARG A 217 -16.62 10.44 0.77
CA ARG A 217 -17.43 10.57 1.98
C ARG A 217 -18.82 9.93 1.90
N GLN A 218 -19.00 8.96 1.02
CA GLN A 218 -20.21 8.13 0.97
C GLN A 218 -20.08 6.92 1.90
N TYR A 219 -19.91 7.20 3.19
CA TYR A 219 -19.50 6.22 4.21
C TYR A 219 -20.50 5.06 4.37
N GLU A 220 -21.81 5.29 4.24
CA GLU A 220 -22.80 4.22 4.32
C GLU A 220 -22.66 3.21 3.17
N THR A 221 -22.30 3.70 1.98
CA THR A 221 -22.05 2.82 0.83
C THR A 221 -20.71 2.11 0.97
N ALA A 222 -19.67 2.80 1.42
CA ALA A 222 -18.39 2.21 1.73
C ALA A 222 -18.53 1.05 2.73
N ALA A 223 -19.23 1.27 3.85
CA ALA A 223 -19.48 0.24 4.86
C ALA A 223 -20.21 -0.99 4.29
N LYS A 224 -21.15 -0.82 3.34
CA LYS A 224 -21.83 -1.96 2.70
C LYS A 224 -20.88 -2.82 1.88
N HIS A 225 -20.00 -2.19 1.08
CA HIS A 225 -19.00 -2.93 0.28
C HIS A 225 -17.98 -3.64 1.16
N LEU A 226 -17.49 -2.96 2.22
CA LEU A 226 -16.52 -3.52 3.15
C LEU A 226 -17.09 -4.66 3.99
N ASN A 227 -18.35 -4.56 4.45
CA ASN A 227 -19.01 -5.69 5.11
C ASN A 227 -19.17 -6.88 4.16
N HIS A 228 -19.56 -6.64 2.90
CA HIS A 228 -19.67 -7.70 1.90
C HIS A 228 -18.32 -8.34 1.60
N LEU A 229 -17.25 -7.53 1.53
CA LEU A 229 -15.89 -8.03 1.42
C LEU A 229 -15.56 -9.02 2.54
N LEU A 230 -15.77 -8.61 3.80
CA LEU A 230 -15.42 -9.44 4.97
C LEU A 230 -16.35 -10.65 5.19
N GLU A 231 -17.54 -10.66 4.57
CA GLU A 231 -18.40 -11.84 4.48
C GLU A 231 -17.85 -12.87 3.48
N ILE A 232 -17.25 -12.43 2.37
CA ILE A 232 -16.69 -13.31 1.33
C ILE A 232 -15.28 -13.76 1.71
N ASP A 233 -14.45 -12.82 2.13
CA ASP A 233 -13.05 -13.05 2.53
C ASP A 233 -12.77 -12.46 3.92
N PRO A 234 -12.99 -13.25 4.97
CA PRO A 234 -12.70 -12.82 6.35
C PRO A 234 -11.19 -12.61 6.64
N ASP A 235 -10.31 -13.05 5.76
CA ASP A 235 -8.85 -12.90 5.93
C ASP A 235 -8.30 -11.71 5.15
N PHE A 236 -9.18 -10.87 4.59
CA PHE A 236 -8.81 -9.59 3.98
C PHE A 236 -8.55 -8.51 5.06
N PHE A 237 -7.41 -8.58 5.71
CA PHE A 237 -7.10 -7.80 6.92
C PHE A 237 -7.30 -6.29 6.76
N SER A 238 -6.84 -5.69 5.66
CA SER A 238 -7.01 -4.24 5.42
C SER A 238 -8.48 -3.78 5.41
N GLY A 239 -9.42 -4.70 5.18
CA GLY A 239 -10.85 -4.43 5.19
C GLY A 239 -11.37 -4.04 6.57
N TYR A 240 -10.83 -4.64 7.65
CA TYR A 240 -11.27 -4.35 9.01
C TYR A 240 -10.94 -2.92 9.45
N MET A 241 -9.70 -2.46 9.17
CA MET A 241 -9.32 -1.10 9.51
C MET A 241 -10.17 -0.08 8.76
N LEU A 242 -10.30 -0.24 7.45
CA LEU A 242 -11.09 0.68 6.63
C LEU A 242 -12.59 0.68 7.01
N LEU A 243 -13.15 -0.49 7.38
CA LEU A 243 -14.52 -0.59 7.88
C LEU A 243 -14.68 0.14 9.22
N ALA A 244 -13.75 -0.08 10.14
CA ALA A 244 -13.75 0.58 11.44
C ALA A 244 -13.62 2.10 11.31
N GLU A 245 -12.71 2.59 10.46
CA GLU A 245 -12.59 4.01 10.14
C GLU A 245 -13.88 4.56 9.51
N THR A 246 -14.49 3.79 8.60
CA THR A 246 -15.76 4.16 7.96
C THR A 246 -16.88 4.32 9.00
N TYR A 247 -16.99 3.40 9.95
CA TYR A 247 -17.96 3.53 11.04
C TYR A 247 -17.64 4.70 11.98
N ALA A 248 -16.38 4.95 12.26
CA ALA A 248 -15.95 6.10 13.07
C ALA A 248 -16.31 7.44 12.40
N MET A 249 -16.19 7.53 11.06
CA MET A 249 -16.63 8.71 10.29
C MET A 249 -18.16 8.90 10.30
N LEU A 250 -18.92 7.83 10.49
CA LEU A 250 -20.38 7.85 10.70
C LEU A 250 -20.77 8.12 12.16
N GLU A 251 -19.81 8.37 13.05
CA GLU A 251 -20.01 8.48 14.50
C GLU A 251 -20.60 7.20 15.15
N LYS A 252 -20.51 6.07 14.48
CA LYS A 252 -20.94 4.74 14.94
C LYS A 252 -19.78 4.05 15.66
N ASN A 253 -19.41 4.61 16.82
CA ASN A 253 -18.20 4.18 17.54
C ASN A 253 -18.32 2.74 18.08
N GLU A 254 -19.53 2.24 18.39
CA GLU A 254 -19.72 0.86 18.82
C GLU A 254 -19.46 -0.13 17.69
N GLU A 255 -19.98 0.16 16.49
CA GLU A 255 -19.75 -0.64 15.30
C GLU A 255 -18.27 -0.55 14.85
N ALA A 256 -17.63 0.62 15.01
CA ALA A 256 -16.20 0.80 14.74
C ALA A 256 -15.35 -0.07 15.66
N LEU A 257 -15.65 -0.08 16.96
CA LEU A 257 -14.95 -0.91 17.93
C LEU A 257 -15.17 -2.42 17.64
N SER A 258 -16.39 -2.81 17.29
CA SER A 258 -16.68 -4.20 16.90
C SER A 258 -15.88 -4.63 15.68
N ALA A 259 -15.87 -3.81 14.62
CA ALA A 259 -15.14 -4.13 13.39
C ALA A 259 -13.63 -4.28 13.63
N ILE A 260 -13.02 -3.37 14.41
CA ILE A 260 -11.59 -3.46 14.67
C ILE A 260 -11.24 -4.62 15.61
N THR A 261 -12.10 -4.98 16.57
CA THR A 261 -11.89 -6.14 17.43
C THR A 261 -12.02 -7.46 16.69
N ASP A 262 -12.90 -7.52 15.67
CA ASP A 262 -12.95 -8.66 14.75
C ASP A 262 -11.66 -8.77 13.94
N GLY A 263 -11.06 -7.64 13.53
CA GLY A 263 -9.75 -7.58 12.90
C GLY A 263 -8.63 -8.08 13.81
N ILE A 264 -8.59 -7.63 15.07
CA ILE A 264 -7.62 -8.10 16.08
C ILE A 264 -7.73 -9.63 16.27
N ALA A 265 -8.94 -10.17 16.26
CA ALA A 265 -9.13 -11.62 16.40
C ALA A 265 -8.58 -12.42 15.21
N ARG A 266 -8.34 -11.78 14.07
CA ARG A 266 -7.75 -12.38 12.86
C ARG A 266 -6.25 -12.15 12.76
N ASP A 267 -5.80 -10.97 13.13
CA ASP A 267 -4.38 -10.59 13.18
C ASP A 267 -4.08 -9.91 14.52
N GLU A 268 -3.59 -10.71 15.47
CA GLU A 268 -3.25 -10.25 16.82
C GLU A 268 -1.91 -9.48 16.87
N PHE A 269 -1.16 -9.40 15.76
CA PHE A 269 0.15 -8.73 15.73
C PHE A 269 0.11 -7.35 15.07
N GLU A 270 -1.05 -6.90 14.57
CA GLU A 270 -1.20 -5.60 13.93
C GLU A 270 -1.43 -4.51 14.99
N LYS A 271 -0.36 -3.80 15.37
CA LYS A 271 -0.37 -2.78 16.45
C LYS A 271 -1.31 -1.60 16.16
N GLU A 272 -1.52 -1.26 14.88
CA GLU A 272 -2.41 -0.19 14.44
C GLU A 272 -3.86 -0.48 14.81
N TYR A 273 -4.29 -1.75 14.82
CA TYR A 273 -5.64 -2.12 15.26
C TYR A 273 -5.85 -1.83 16.73
N TYR A 274 -4.88 -2.14 17.57
CA TYR A 274 -4.95 -1.86 19.01
C TYR A 274 -4.94 -0.37 19.30
N LEU A 275 -4.11 0.40 18.59
CA LEU A 275 -4.13 1.87 18.70
C LEU A 275 -5.49 2.45 18.33
N PHE A 276 -6.08 1.96 17.23
CA PHE A 276 -7.40 2.42 16.78
C PHE A 276 -8.49 2.03 17.78
N ALA A 277 -8.49 0.78 18.26
CA ALA A 277 -9.43 0.29 19.27
C ALA A 277 -9.32 1.12 20.57
N GLY A 278 -8.11 1.42 21.00
CA GLY A 278 -7.86 2.31 22.14
C GLY A 278 -8.47 3.70 21.95
N LYS A 279 -8.23 4.33 20.79
CA LYS A 279 -8.80 5.65 20.44
C LYS A 279 -10.34 5.64 20.42
N ILE A 280 -10.95 4.59 19.87
CA ILE A 280 -12.41 4.47 19.82
C ILE A 280 -12.98 4.20 21.23
N SER A 281 -12.31 3.38 22.04
CA SER A 281 -12.71 3.12 23.43
C SER A 281 -12.70 4.39 24.26
N LEU A 282 -11.71 5.30 24.07
CA LEU A 282 -11.70 6.62 24.70
C LEU A 282 -12.89 7.48 24.28
N LYS A 283 -13.23 7.50 22.99
CA LYS A 283 -14.44 8.22 22.51
C LYS A 283 -15.74 7.68 23.13
N LEU A 284 -15.78 6.38 23.45
CA LEU A 284 -16.89 5.73 24.14
C LEU A 284 -16.86 5.92 25.67
N GLY A 285 -15.82 6.57 26.23
CA GLY A 285 -15.64 6.72 27.68
C GLY A 285 -15.25 5.42 28.39
N ARG A 286 -14.75 4.42 27.67
CA ARG A 286 -14.35 3.11 28.18
C ARG A 286 -12.88 3.09 28.55
N VAL A 287 -12.52 3.84 29.60
CA VAL A 287 -11.12 4.09 30.02
C VAL A 287 -10.31 2.81 30.18
N LYS A 288 -10.82 1.80 30.91
CA LYS A 288 -10.08 0.54 31.14
C LYS A 288 -9.88 -0.31 29.88
N GLU A 289 -10.84 -0.26 28.97
CA GLU A 289 -10.75 -0.95 27.69
C GLU A 289 -9.70 -0.28 26.80
N ALA A 290 -9.70 1.07 26.76
CA ALA A 290 -8.71 1.85 26.05
C ALA A 290 -7.28 1.62 26.58
N GLU A 291 -7.13 1.61 27.90
CA GLU A 291 -5.86 1.27 28.55
C GLU A 291 -5.33 -0.08 28.10
N GLY A 292 -6.16 -1.13 28.15
CA GLY A 292 -5.77 -2.47 27.72
C GLY A 292 -5.32 -2.51 26.26
N PHE A 293 -6.07 -1.92 25.35
CA PHE A 293 -5.67 -1.86 23.93
C PHE A 293 -4.37 -1.09 23.70
N LEU A 294 -4.18 0.07 24.37
CA LEU A 294 -2.96 0.84 24.22
C LEU A 294 -1.73 0.13 24.79
N GLN A 295 -1.89 -0.61 25.90
CA GLN A 295 -0.84 -1.45 26.45
C GLN A 295 -0.43 -2.58 25.51
N GLU A 296 -1.39 -3.24 24.85
CA GLU A 296 -1.11 -4.26 23.84
C GLU A 296 -0.40 -3.65 22.61
N ALA A 297 -0.80 -2.47 22.14
CA ALA A 297 -0.10 -1.78 21.06
C ALA A 297 1.38 -1.51 21.41
N ILE A 298 1.67 -1.11 22.66
CA ILE A 298 3.03 -0.86 23.16
C ILE A 298 3.78 -2.20 23.37
N ALA A 299 3.10 -3.26 23.80
CA ALA A 299 3.71 -4.57 23.93
C ALA A 299 4.17 -5.14 22.59
N LEU A 300 3.44 -4.85 21.50
CA LEU A 300 3.84 -5.24 20.13
C LEU A 300 4.98 -4.36 19.59
N ASP A 301 4.99 -3.08 19.92
CA ASP A 301 6.04 -2.15 19.53
C ASP A 301 6.34 -1.18 20.68
N PRO A 302 7.37 -1.43 21.48
CA PRO A 302 7.75 -0.59 22.62
C PRO A 302 8.14 0.85 22.27
N GLU A 303 8.41 1.15 21.00
CA GLU A 303 8.74 2.49 20.49
C GLU A 303 7.54 3.15 19.79
N TYR A 304 6.31 2.60 19.91
CA TYR A 304 5.12 3.13 19.25
C TYR A 304 4.65 4.43 19.88
N MET A 305 5.25 5.54 19.44
CA MET A 305 5.08 6.88 20.01
C MET A 305 3.62 7.30 20.19
N ASP A 306 2.75 7.02 19.20
CA ASP A 306 1.34 7.41 19.27
C ASP A 306 0.60 6.71 20.42
N ALA A 307 0.84 5.41 20.60
CA ALA A 307 0.21 4.64 21.69
C ALA A 307 0.73 5.10 23.06
N ILE A 308 2.05 5.30 23.19
CA ILE A 308 2.68 5.80 24.42
C ILE A 308 2.14 7.18 24.79
N TYR A 309 2.04 8.09 23.82
CA TYR A 309 1.53 9.45 24.07
C TYR A 309 0.07 9.43 24.53
N ILE A 310 -0.79 8.63 23.87
CA ILE A 310 -2.20 8.55 24.23
C ILE A 310 -2.37 7.89 25.59
N LEU A 311 -1.63 6.81 25.89
CA LEU A 311 -1.70 6.15 27.19
C LEU A 311 -1.19 7.05 28.33
N SER A 312 -0.06 7.74 28.10
CA SER A 312 0.49 8.70 29.08
C SER A 312 -0.48 9.85 29.36
N SER A 313 -1.13 10.36 28.31
CA SER A 313 -2.14 11.41 28.43
C SER A 313 -3.37 10.91 29.18
N LEU A 314 -3.80 9.69 28.92
CA LEU A 314 -4.90 9.03 29.64
C LEU A 314 -4.59 8.90 31.13
N PHE A 315 -3.42 8.35 31.49
CA PHE A 315 -3.01 8.21 32.88
C PHE A 315 -2.94 9.58 33.60
N SER A 316 -2.43 10.61 32.93
CA SER A 316 -2.37 11.94 33.48
C SER A 316 -3.76 12.58 33.71
N GLN A 317 -4.72 12.34 32.79
CA GLN A 317 -6.08 12.87 32.90
C GLN A 317 -6.91 12.17 33.98
N GLU A 318 -6.69 10.88 34.16
CA GLU A 318 -7.36 10.06 35.17
C GLU A 318 -6.64 10.09 36.54
N GLU A 319 -5.57 10.90 36.66
CA GLU A 319 -4.72 11.00 37.88
C GLU A 319 -4.11 9.65 38.31
N MET A 320 -3.85 8.76 37.32
CA MET A 320 -3.19 7.46 37.50
C MET A 320 -1.66 7.69 37.51
N ASP A 321 -1.17 8.36 38.54
CA ASP A 321 0.19 8.89 38.58
C ASP A 321 1.25 7.80 38.73
N GLU A 322 0.94 6.74 39.50
CA GLU A 322 1.83 5.58 39.66
C GLU A 322 1.99 4.82 38.37
N GLU A 323 0.90 4.61 37.62
CA GLU A 323 0.88 3.93 36.33
C GLU A 323 1.64 4.71 35.26
N LEU A 324 1.52 6.04 35.27
CA LEU A 324 2.28 6.91 34.35
C LEU A 324 3.79 6.81 34.61
N ILE A 325 4.19 6.80 35.88
CA ILE A 325 5.60 6.66 36.27
C ILE A 325 6.11 5.27 35.91
N ASP A 326 5.35 4.21 36.19
CA ASP A 326 5.73 2.86 35.85
C ASP A 326 5.90 2.67 34.33
N LEU A 327 5.02 3.26 33.52
CA LEU A 327 5.16 3.26 32.06
C LEU A 327 6.48 3.92 31.64
N TYR A 328 6.79 5.11 32.18
CA TYR A 328 8.03 5.81 31.86
C TYR A 328 9.28 5.00 32.29
N GLU A 329 9.28 4.44 33.51
CA GLU A 329 10.42 3.65 33.98
C GLU A 329 10.61 2.37 33.16
N THR A 330 9.53 1.76 32.66
CA THR A 330 9.59 0.61 31.76
C THR A 330 10.23 0.98 30.43
N LEU A 331 9.77 2.07 29.79
CA LEU A 331 10.34 2.55 28.54
C LEU A 331 11.82 2.93 28.68
N LYS A 332 12.19 3.54 29.82
CA LYS A 332 13.57 3.88 30.11
C LYS A 332 14.48 2.66 30.27
N GLN A 333 13.97 1.56 30.83
CA GLN A 333 14.73 0.29 30.88
C GLN A 333 15.02 -0.27 29.49
N GLU A 334 14.09 -0.06 28.53
CA GLU A 334 14.26 -0.42 27.12
C GLU A 334 15.10 0.60 26.34
N GLN A 335 15.70 1.60 27.05
CA GLN A 335 16.51 2.68 26.49
C GLN A 335 15.74 3.62 25.56
N PHE A 336 14.40 3.68 25.71
CA PHE A 336 13.55 4.60 25.00
C PHE A 336 13.10 5.75 25.93
N GLU A 337 13.34 6.99 25.51
CA GLU A 337 12.91 8.19 26.24
C GLU A 337 12.08 9.08 25.31
N MET A 338 10.93 9.52 25.82
CA MET A 338 10.00 10.37 25.10
C MET A 338 9.81 11.69 25.87
N SER A 339 10.40 12.77 25.35
CA SER A 339 10.39 14.10 26.03
C SER A 339 8.99 14.67 26.22
N SER A 340 8.02 14.32 25.37
CA SER A 340 6.61 14.72 25.53
C SER A 340 5.94 14.17 26.78
N MET A 341 6.52 13.17 27.45
CA MET A 341 6.05 12.68 28.76
C MET A 341 6.50 13.57 29.92
N TYR A 342 7.57 14.36 29.77
CA TYR A 342 8.16 15.11 30.91
C TYR A 342 7.18 16.08 31.58
N PRO A 343 6.34 16.86 30.87
CA PRO A 343 5.33 17.70 31.53
C PRO A 343 4.30 16.91 32.35
N LEU A 344 3.92 15.71 31.83
CA LEU A 344 2.97 14.83 32.50
C LEU A 344 3.58 14.22 33.77
N LEU A 345 4.83 13.74 33.66
CA LEU A 345 5.59 13.19 34.79
C LEU A 345 5.86 14.26 35.88
N ALA A 346 6.19 15.48 35.46
CA ALA A 346 6.36 16.58 36.41
C ALA A 346 5.10 16.78 37.26
N SER A 347 3.92 16.85 36.61
CA SER A 347 2.64 16.99 37.31
C SER A 347 2.28 15.75 38.15
N ALA A 348 2.62 14.53 37.70
CA ALA A 348 2.39 13.31 38.44
C ALA A 348 3.25 13.27 39.75
N TYR A 349 4.54 13.54 39.63
CA TYR A 349 5.42 13.61 40.81
C TYR A 349 5.03 14.73 41.77
N GLU A 350 4.51 15.86 41.28
CA GLU A 350 3.99 16.94 42.12
C GLU A 350 2.75 16.48 42.92
N ARG A 351 1.75 15.84 42.29
CA ARG A 351 0.57 15.28 42.96
C ARG A 351 0.93 14.22 44.03
N LEU A 352 2.00 13.45 43.76
CA LEU A 352 2.53 12.46 44.70
C LEU A 352 3.45 13.10 45.81
N GLU A 353 3.54 14.41 45.85
CA GLU A 353 4.40 15.17 46.80
C GLU A 353 5.91 14.81 46.70
N MET A 354 6.35 14.31 45.53
CA MET A 354 7.73 13.98 45.24
C MET A 354 8.46 15.18 44.61
N TYR A 355 8.53 16.29 45.30
CA TYR A 355 8.92 17.60 44.76
C TYR A 355 10.30 17.66 44.10
N GLU A 356 11.28 16.88 44.59
CA GLU A 356 12.62 16.84 43.97
C GLU A 356 12.56 16.28 42.56
N LYS A 357 11.79 15.18 42.34
CA LYS A 357 11.58 14.60 41.04
C LYS A 357 10.70 15.47 40.13
N ALA A 358 9.63 16.06 40.68
CA ALA A 358 8.79 16.99 39.96
C ALA A 358 9.64 18.11 39.35
N TYR A 359 10.52 18.73 40.18
CA TYR A 359 11.43 19.77 39.72
C TYR A 359 12.38 19.31 38.61
N GLU A 360 12.94 18.13 38.73
CA GLU A 360 13.80 17.57 37.69
C GLU A 360 13.04 17.46 36.32
N PHE A 361 11.84 16.91 36.33
CA PHE A 361 11.03 16.77 35.14
C PHE A 361 10.48 18.09 34.61
N TYR A 362 10.12 19.05 35.45
CA TYR A 362 9.79 20.39 35.01
C TYR A 362 10.96 21.06 34.28
N LYS A 363 12.19 20.89 34.77
CA LYS A 363 13.39 21.41 34.09
C LYS A 363 13.67 20.75 32.77
N LEU A 364 13.50 19.44 32.67
CA LEU A 364 13.63 18.71 31.41
C LEU A 364 12.59 19.18 30.40
N ALA A 365 11.33 19.26 30.81
CA ALA A 365 10.24 19.74 29.96
C ALA A 365 10.44 21.22 29.54
N TYR A 366 10.96 22.07 30.39
CA TYR A 366 11.18 23.50 30.09
C TYR A 366 12.10 23.69 28.88
N THR A 367 13.02 22.77 28.59
CA THR A 367 13.93 22.89 27.44
C THR A 367 13.19 22.94 26.11
N GLU A 368 12.05 22.26 26.01
CA GLU A 368 11.25 22.13 24.77
C GLU A 368 9.97 22.98 24.81
N HIS A 369 9.48 23.36 26.01
CA HIS A 369 8.21 24.04 26.19
C HIS A 369 8.34 25.52 26.60
N LYS A 370 9.41 26.21 26.19
CA LYS A 370 9.68 27.61 26.52
C LYS A 370 8.65 28.62 26.00
N GLU A 371 7.89 28.23 24.98
CA GLU A 371 6.86 29.06 24.36
C GLU A 371 5.44 28.58 24.67
N ASP A 372 5.31 27.52 25.46
CA ASP A 372 4.01 27.00 25.90
C ASP A 372 3.57 27.69 27.20
N ALA A 373 2.71 28.68 27.06
CA ALA A 373 2.23 29.45 28.19
C ALA A 373 1.50 28.60 29.26
N ALA A 374 0.76 27.55 28.85
CA ALA A 374 0.04 26.68 29.76
C ALA A 374 1.00 25.80 30.59
N PHE A 375 2.07 25.31 29.97
CA PHE A 375 3.13 24.60 30.68
C PHE A 375 3.89 25.56 31.64
N LEU A 376 4.29 26.74 31.16
CA LEU A 376 5.04 27.72 31.92
C LEU A 376 4.25 28.20 33.16
N GLU A 377 2.95 28.37 33.06
CA GLU A 377 2.07 28.69 34.15
C GLU A 377 2.11 27.62 35.26
N LYS A 378 1.97 26.35 34.90
CA LYS A 378 2.09 25.24 35.86
C LYS A 378 3.46 25.21 36.51
N TYR A 379 4.52 25.34 35.71
CA TYR A 379 5.88 25.36 36.23
C TYR A 379 6.14 26.56 37.16
N LEU A 380 5.60 27.72 36.85
CA LEU A 380 5.67 28.90 37.70
C LEU A 380 5.05 28.64 39.07
N TYR A 381 3.82 28.13 39.13
CA TYR A 381 3.16 27.84 40.42
C TYR A 381 3.95 26.83 41.24
N PHE A 382 4.44 25.76 40.61
CA PHE A 382 5.32 24.80 41.26
C PHE A 382 6.57 25.50 41.88
N LEU A 383 7.27 26.36 41.12
CA LEU A 383 8.46 27.06 41.60
C LEU A 383 8.16 28.00 42.75
N LEU A 384 7.00 28.64 42.77
CA LEU A 384 6.57 29.51 43.86
C LEU A 384 6.29 28.72 45.14
N GLU A 385 5.64 27.56 45.03
CA GLU A 385 5.36 26.66 46.14
C GLU A 385 6.64 26.05 46.73
N ASP A 386 7.57 25.66 45.84
CA ASP A 386 8.88 25.10 46.25
C ASP A 386 9.87 26.17 46.69
N GLY A 387 9.48 27.46 46.66
CA GLY A 387 10.29 28.57 47.13
C GLY A 387 11.43 29.02 46.23
N LYS A 388 11.46 28.57 44.96
CA LYS A 388 12.50 28.89 43.97
C LYS A 388 12.24 30.23 43.27
N ARG A 389 12.25 31.31 44.08
CA ARG A 389 11.81 32.63 43.63
C ARG A 389 12.58 33.24 42.47
N GLU A 390 13.88 32.96 42.34
CA GLU A 390 14.68 33.51 41.23
C GLU A 390 14.27 32.88 39.91
N GLU A 391 14.11 31.55 39.87
CA GLU A 391 13.64 30.84 38.68
C GLU A 391 12.19 31.21 38.33
N ALA A 392 11.33 31.36 39.33
CA ALA A 392 9.96 31.83 39.13
C ALA A 392 9.92 33.21 38.43
N ARG A 393 10.81 34.15 38.80
CA ARG A 393 10.91 35.44 38.13
C ARG A 393 11.27 35.36 36.66
N GLU A 394 12.16 34.45 36.30
CA GLU A 394 12.52 34.22 34.88
C GLU A 394 11.30 33.74 34.08
N ILE A 395 10.51 32.82 34.64
CA ILE A 395 9.29 32.32 33.98
C ILE A 395 8.24 33.43 33.87
N ILE A 396 8.06 34.28 34.92
CA ILE A 396 7.13 35.42 34.86
C ILE A 396 7.48 36.38 33.72
N LEU A 397 8.77 36.68 33.50
CA LEU A 397 9.18 37.55 32.40
C LEU A 397 8.82 36.95 31.03
N ILE A 398 8.99 35.65 30.86
CA ILE A 398 8.62 34.97 29.62
C ILE A 398 7.09 35.00 29.43
N LEU A 399 6.30 34.73 30.49
CA LEU A 399 4.85 34.79 30.44
C LEU A 399 4.32 36.19 30.14
N GLN A 400 4.96 37.27 30.65
CA GLN A 400 4.63 38.63 30.28
C GLN A 400 4.84 38.92 28.78
N GLU A 401 5.88 38.34 28.18
CA GLU A 401 6.14 38.46 26.74
C GLU A 401 5.13 37.67 25.91
N LEU A 402 4.80 36.44 26.33
CA LEU A 402 3.87 35.56 25.63
C LEU A 402 2.40 36.00 25.78
N GLN A 403 2.04 36.56 26.93
CA GLN A 403 0.67 36.94 27.30
C GLN A 403 0.61 38.39 27.82
N PRO A 404 0.92 39.40 27.01
CA PRO A 404 1.01 40.82 27.47
C PRO A 404 -0.34 41.39 27.93
N GLU A 405 -1.45 40.78 27.57
CA GLU A 405 -2.80 41.16 27.99
C GLU A 405 -3.16 40.64 29.41
N ASN A 406 -2.40 39.68 29.95
CA ASN A 406 -2.67 39.10 31.26
C ASN A 406 -1.96 39.90 32.38
N SER A 407 -2.73 40.70 33.13
CA SER A 407 -2.19 41.55 34.23
C SER A 407 -1.65 40.76 35.43
N GLU A 408 -2.03 39.50 35.59
CA GLU A 408 -1.61 38.65 36.71
C GLU A 408 -0.09 38.53 36.80
N TRP A 409 0.56 38.35 35.64
CA TRP A 409 2.02 38.21 35.55
C TRP A 409 2.78 39.49 35.94
N PHE A 410 2.12 40.66 35.82
CA PHE A 410 2.70 41.93 36.22
C PHE A 410 2.55 42.16 37.73
N ASP A 411 1.41 41.76 38.32
CA ASP A 411 1.13 41.89 39.74
C ASP A 411 2.02 40.95 40.58
N MET A 412 2.42 39.78 40.05
CA MET A 412 3.31 38.82 40.71
C MET A 412 4.78 39.28 40.79
N MET A 413 5.16 40.33 40.08
CA MET A 413 6.51 40.90 40.13
C MET A 413 6.71 41.97 41.21
N GLU A 414 5.61 42.53 41.79
CA GLU A 414 5.62 43.49 42.90
C GLU A 414 5.72 42.74 44.25
#